data_1991ffe7ae56f8372f6a5841126385ec
#
_entry.id   1991ffe7ae56f8372f6a5841126385ec
#
_cell.length_a   1.000
_cell.length_b   1.000
_cell.length_c   1.000
_cell.angle_alpha   90.00
_cell.angle_beta   90.00
_cell.angle_gamma   90.00
#
_symmetry.space_group_name_H-M   'P 1'
#
loop_
_entity.id
_entity.type
_entity.pdbx_description
1 polymer ?
#
loop_
_entity_poly.entity_id
_entity_poly.type
_entity_poly.pdbx_seq_one_letter_code
_entity_poly.pdbx_strand_id
1 'polypeptide(L)'
;MVYSAEAPLPVPVIKVPKYVEEHIERTKKKEFFKNMKAKSMNKIAYRGDTSIPVISSTVGEYNYYLGQVYNEKYALPVQSKFWFKAKSAGQKFRINPYDTNPSLALPDPNEYVDDVYLPNAFSKMKLNENIVNALSNDFNYSTPTRIQTLVIPRILLGRHVLIASEAGGGKTMSYLAPVIHQLSSLKKTVEPLPDSPLALIIVPGRELAEQIGEVAFKLGNSCNVDARVLVSNGTKQKHLTLYPNSKVDLLVASIGSLNKLFKKNKIMLGNVHHIVLDEADTLVDSSFIDDTTFLLQKLMIKTSSLNQFGAQLILSSSIYPSGVDEIFNNEIKKDDVIKVCSPYLHRIPPHIEQRFWRVSNDGKAGELLDLVKPDYNKKKPIMIFCNKSPTCDWLSLFLEENGINNGKFHGGVNPVYRSDLFRSFQKGSFNVLVCTDLASRGLDTQRVKHVINFDFPNNVSDYLLRIGRVGRVGTNHGRVTSLVNSKSTVYTVNDIETAIRKSERISNVDSNIKEKIRKLYFTP
;
A
#
# COMPACT_ATOMS: atom_id res chain seq x y z
N MET A 1 -84.10 13.35 -40.60
CA MET A 1 -82.99 12.64 -41.24
C MET A 1 -81.87 12.58 -40.23
N VAL A 2 -81.68 11.41 -39.65
CA VAL A 2 -80.61 11.18 -38.68
C VAL A 2 -79.46 10.54 -39.44
N TYR A 3 -78.36 11.25 -39.58
CA TYR A 3 -77.11 10.67 -40.14
C TYR A 3 -76.50 9.74 -39.09
N SER A 4 -76.49 8.47 -39.42
CA SER A 4 -75.68 7.49 -38.63
C SER A 4 -74.23 7.68 -38.99
N ALA A 5 -73.42 8.04 -37.99
CA ALA A 5 -71.98 8.07 -38.10
C ALA A 5 -71.44 6.62 -38.22
N GLU A 6 -70.89 6.29 -39.37
CA GLU A 6 -70.15 5.01 -39.55
C GLU A 6 -68.97 4.96 -38.61
N ALA A 7 -68.79 3.82 -37.88
CA ALA A 7 -67.64 3.57 -37.01
C ALA A 7 -66.34 3.50 -37.86
N PRO A 8 -65.26 4.08 -37.41
CA PRO A 8 -63.97 4.03 -38.12
C PRO A 8 -63.51 2.59 -38.28
N LEU A 9 -63.07 2.23 -39.48
CA LEU A 9 -62.51 0.92 -39.79
C LEU A 9 -61.31 0.62 -38.92
N PRO A 10 -61.11 -0.62 -38.37
CA PRO A 10 -59.98 -0.95 -37.51
C PRO A 10 -58.66 -0.83 -38.28
N VAL A 11 -57.77 -0.04 -37.80
CA VAL A 11 -56.41 0.10 -38.33
C VAL A 11 -55.69 -1.26 -38.27
N PRO A 12 -55.14 -1.78 -39.39
CA PRO A 12 -54.48 -3.07 -39.39
C PRO A 12 -53.24 -3.03 -38.47
N VAL A 13 -53.24 -3.90 -37.45
CA VAL A 13 -52.09 -4.07 -36.54
C VAL A 13 -51.07 -4.95 -37.25
N ILE A 14 -49.97 -4.35 -37.71
CA ILE A 14 -48.83 -5.09 -38.27
C ILE A 14 -48.06 -5.69 -37.13
N LYS A 15 -48.07 -7.01 -36.96
CA LYS A 15 -47.21 -7.73 -36.00
C LYS A 15 -45.80 -7.82 -36.57
N VAL A 16 -44.87 -7.05 -35.97
CA VAL A 16 -43.45 -7.11 -36.32
C VAL A 16 -42.85 -8.41 -35.74
N PRO A 17 -42.14 -9.23 -36.54
CA PRO A 17 -41.48 -10.42 -36.02
C PRO A 17 -40.43 -10.07 -34.96
N LYS A 18 -40.35 -10.88 -33.91
CA LYS A 18 -39.47 -10.63 -32.72
C LYS A 18 -38.00 -10.39 -33.08
N TYR A 19 -37.49 -11.09 -34.11
CA TYR A 19 -36.11 -10.89 -34.58
C TYR A 19 -35.88 -9.50 -35.20
N VAL A 20 -36.91 -8.90 -35.80
CA VAL A 20 -36.85 -7.53 -36.38
C VAL A 20 -36.84 -6.52 -35.25
N GLU A 21 -37.67 -6.68 -34.22
CA GLU A 21 -37.66 -5.82 -33.02
C GLU A 21 -36.28 -5.85 -32.32
N GLU A 22 -35.72 -7.04 -32.13
CA GLU A 22 -34.37 -7.19 -31.57
C GLU A 22 -33.30 -6.53 -32.46
N HIS A 23 -33.42 -6.60 -33.77
CA HIS A 23 -32.49 -5.95 -34.69
C HIS A 23 -32.61 -4.42 -34.63
N ILE A 24 -33.83 -3.88 -34.57
CA ILE A 24 -34.10 -2.44 -34.41
C ILE A 24 -33.54 -1.94 -33.05
N GLU A 25 -33.77 -2.66 -31.97
CA GLU A 25 -33.20 -2.31 -30.67
C GLU A 25 -31.65 -2.31 -30.66
N ARG A 26 -31.04 -3.32 -31.29
CA ARG A 26 -29.57 -3.38 -31.43
C ARG A 26 -29.05 -2.21 -32.29
N THR A 27 -29.76 -1.81 -33.33
CA THR A 27 -29.38 -0.68 -34.18
C THR A 27 -29.56 0.64 -33.44
N LYS A 28 -30.70 0.85 -32.77
CA LYS A 28 -30.92 2.03 -31.91
C LYS A 28 -29.87 2.16 -30.79
N LYS A 29 -29.49 1.05 -30.14
CA LYS A 29 -28.42 1.04 -29.16
C LYS A 29 -27.08 1.42 -29.80
N LYS A 30 -26.75 0.92 -31.00
CA LYS A 30 -25.52 1.30 -31.72
C LYS A 30 -25.50 2.78 -32.08
N GLU A 31 -26.59 3.33 -32.57
CA GLU A 31 -26.72 4.76 -32.92
C GLU A 31 -26.66 5.63 -31.67
N PHE A 32 -27.35 5.25 -30.58
CA PHE A 32 -27.26 5.94 -29.31
C PHE A 32 -25.79 6.01 -28.79
N PHE A 33 -25.04 4.89 -28.83
CA PHE A 33 -23.63 4.86 -28.45
C PHE A 33 -22.77 5.66 -29.43
N LYS A 34 -23.05 5.66 -30.75
CA LYS A 34 -22.34 6.46 -31.75
C LYS A 34 -22.55 7.95 -31.51
N ASN A 35 -23.81 8.36 -31.23
CA ASN A 35 -24.16 9.75 -30.94
C ASN A 35 -23.61 10.22 -29.58
N MET A 36 -23.58 9.34 -28.56
CA MET A 36 -22.89 9.62 -27.27
C MET A 36 -21.40 9.82 -27.46
N LYS A 37 -20.73 8.98 -28.28
CA LYS A 37 -19.32 9.15 -28.65
C LYS A 37 -19.07 10.49 -29.33
N ALA A 38 -19.84 10.83 -30.36
CA ALA A 38 -19.70 12.09 -31.10
C ALA A 38 -19.92 13.33 -30.21
N LYS A 39 -20.86 13.26 -29.25
CA LYS A 39 -21.13 14.36 -28.31
C LYS A 39 -20.05 14.50 -27.23
N SER A 40 -19.36 13.40 -26.82
CA SER A 40 -18.29 13.46 -25.85
C SER A 40 -16.98 14.03 -26.43
N MET A 41 -16.72 13.80 -27.73
CA MET A 41 -15.49 14.25 -28.40
C MET A 41 -15.43 15.76 -28.64
N ASN A 42 -16.54 16.46 -28.74
CA ASN A 42 -16.55 17.86 -29.16
C ASN A 42 -16.41 18.90 -28.02
N LYS A 43 -16.09 18.50 -26.77
CA LYS A 43 -16.15 19.43 -25.62
C LYS A 43 -15.01 19.23 -24.60
N ILE A 44 -13.83 18.81 -25.04
CA ILE A 44 -12.66 18.69 -24.19
C ILE A 44 -11.85 19.99 -24.34
N ALA A 45 -11.73 20.75 -23.25
CA ALA A 45 -10.83 21.90 -23.19
C ALA A 45 -9.46 21.41 -22.69
N TYR A 46 -8.42 21.63 -23.48
CA TYR A 46 -7.03 21.35 -23.10
C TYR A 46 -6.42 22.54 -22.40
N ARG A 47 -5.86 22.34 -21.22
CA ARG A 47 -4.97 23.29 -20.54
C ARG A 47 -3.71 22.52 -20.13
N GLY A 48 -2.57 22.75 -20.80
CA GLY A 48 -1.28 22.14 -20.45
C GLY A 48 -0.49 21.62 -21.65
N ASP A 49 0.67 21.02 -21.39
CA ASP A 49 1.50 20.37 -22.40
C ASP A 49 0.80 19.10 -22.91
N THR A 50 0.41 19.09 -24.19
CA THR A 50 -0.34 18.02 -24.84
C THR A 50 0.56 16.97 -25.50
N SER A 51 1.86 17.07 -25.35
CA SER A 51 2.83 16.20 -26.05
C SER A 51 2.80 14.74 -25.61
N ILE A 52 2.57 14.48 -24.30
CA ILE A 52 2.58 13.13 -23.73
C ILE A 52 1.26 12.87 -22.97
N PRO A 53 0.47 11.88 -23.39
CA PRO A 53 -0.75 11.56 -22.66
C PRO A 53 -0.42 10.91 -21.31
N VAL A 54 -1.12 11.30 -20.25
CA VAL A 54 -1.09 10.62 -18.94
C VAL A 54 -1.70 9.21 -19.06
N ILE A 55 -2.83 9.08 -19.78
CA ILE A 55 -3.38 7.76 -20.13
C ILE A 55 -3.24 7.56 -21.63
N SER A 56 -2.45 6.56 -22.03
CA SER A 56 -2.34 6.09 -23.42
C SER A 56 -3.17 4.82 -23.60
N SER A 57 -4.09 4.84 -24.53
CA SER A 57 -5.00 3.74 -24.85
C SER A 57 -4.74 3.16 -26.23
N THR A 58 -5.04 1.88 -26.45
CA THR A 58 -5.12 1.28 -27.79
C THR A 58 -6.18 1.93 -28.68
N VAL A 59 -7.15 2.61 -28.07
CA VAL A 59 -8.18 3.40 -28.76
C VAL A 59 -7.95 4.85 -28.41
N GLY A 60 -7.42 5.64 -29.37
CA GLY A 60 -6.94 7.02 -29.16
C GLY A 60 -7.97 7.99 -28.54
N GLU A 61 -9.27 7.73 -28.72
CA GLU A 61 -10.37 8.49 -28.11
C GLU A 61 -10.33 8.50 -26.57
N TYR A 62 -9.69 7.49 -25.95
CA TYR A 62 -9.54 7.36 -24.50
C TYR A 62 -8.19 7.87 -23.97
N ASN A 63 -7.37 8.48 -24.81
CA ASN A 63 -6.19 9.17 -24.31
C ASN A 63 -6.60 10.32 -23.38
N TYR A 64 -5.83 10.50 -22.31
CA TYR A 64 -6.02 11.59 -21.35
C TYR A 64 -4.73 12.38 -21.21
N TYR A 65 -4.83 13.70 -21.25
CA TYR A 65 -3.70 14.62 -21.11
C TYR A 65 -3.82 15.41 -19.81
N LEU A 66 -2.68 15.75 -19.21
CA LEU A 66 -2.67 16.53 -17.98
C LEU A 66 -3.35 17.89 -18.16
N GLY A 67 -4.19 18.27 -17.20
CA GLY A 67 -4.96 19.52 -17.29
C GLY A 67 -6.22 19.45 -18.19
N GLN A 68 -6.54 18.29 -18.76
CA GLN A 68 -7.75 18.10 -19.53
C GLN A 68 -8.97 18.15 -18.60
N VAL A 69 -9.90 19.08 -18.87
CA VAL A 69 -11.12 19.27 -18.07
C VAL A 69 -12.29 18.61 -18.78
N TYR A 70 -13.06 17.83 -18.05
CA TYR A 70 -14.31 17.21 -18.53
C TYR A 70 -15.51 18.05 -18.12
N ASN A 71 -16.47 18.17 -19.02
CA ASN A 71 -17.73 18.82 -18.69
C ASN A 71 -18.59 17.86 -17.85
N GLU A 72 -19.03 18.29 -16.67
CA GLU A 72 -19.82 17.49 -15.71
C GLU A 72 -21.13 16.93 -16.28
N LYS A 73 -21.67 17.58 -17.32
CA LYS A 73 -22.89 17.11 -17.99
C LYS A 73 -22.73 15.84 -18.84
N TYR A 74 -21.47 15.38 -19.06
CA TYR A 74 -21.20 14.21 -19.89
C TYR A 74 -20.47 13.13 -19.09
N ALA A 75 -20.79 11.88 -19.38
CA ALA A 75 -20.08 10.75 -18.78
C ALA A 75 -18.60 10.78 -19.18
N LEU A 76 -17.70 10.60 -18.19
CA LEU A 76 -16.27 10.46 -18.42
C LEU A 76 -15.97 9.37 -19.46
N PRO A 77 -15.11 9.65 -20.46
CA PRO A 77 -14.68 8.66 -21.45
C PRO A 77 -13.67 7.67 -20.83
N VAL A 78 -14.16 6.68 -20.10
CA VAL A 78 -13.36 5.66 -19.42
C VAL A 78 -13.29 4.41 -20.30
N GLN A 79 -12.07 4.00 -20.71
CA GLN A 79 -11.91 2.83 -21.59
C GLN A 79 -12.32 1.54 -20.91
N SER A 80 -11.93 1.35 -19.65
CA SER A 80 -12.20 0.13 -18.89
C SER A 80 -13.71 -0.13 -18.73
N LYS A 81 -14.57 0.89 -18.86
CA LYS A 81 -16.03 0.76 -18.87
C LYS A 81 -16.56 -0.18 -19.97
N PHE A 82 -15.80 -0.35 -21.06
CA PHE A 82 -16.15 -1.25 -22.16
C PHE A 82 -15.60 -2.67 -22.00
N TRP A 83 -14.80 -2.93 -20.98
CA TRP A 83 -14.15 -4.22 -20.74
C TRP A 83 -15.08 -5.31 -20.18
N PHE A 84 -16.31 -4.97 -19.86
CA PHE A 84 -17.36 -5.94 -19.51
C PHE A 84 -17.77 -6.85 -20.68
N LYS A 85 -17.48 -6.45 -21.93
CA LYS A 85 -17.83 -7.22 -23.13
C LYS A 85 -16.73 -8.25 -23.42
N ALA A 86 -17.11 -9.47 -23.85
CA ALA A 86 -16.18 -10.53 -24.23
C ALA A 86 -15.21 -10.08 -25.35
N LYS A 87 -15.67 -9.24 -26.29
CA LYS A 87 -14.87 -8.68 -27.39
C LYS A 87 -13.78 -7.68 -26.93
N SER A 88 -13.66 -7.39 -25.65
CA SER A 88 -12.62 -6.49 -25.13
C SER A 88 -11.28 -7.16 -24.84
N ALA A 89 -11.18 -8.48 -24.93
CA ALA A 89 -9.91 -9.19 -24.80
C ALA A 89 -8.88 -8.64 -25.81
N GLY A 90 -7.63 -8.43 -25.34
CA GLY A 90 -6.57 -7.80 -26.11
C GLY A 90 -6.51 -6.27 -26.02
N GLN A 91 -7.52 -5.60 -25.46
CA GLN A 91 -7.44 -4.17 -25.22
C GLN A 91 -6.48 -3.87 -24.07
N LYS A 92 -5.72 -2.79 -24.22
CA LYS A 92 -4.69 -2.36 -23.27
C LYS A 92 -4.77 -0.85 -23.10
N PHE A 93 -4.50 -0.37 -21.90
CA PHE A 93 -4.16 1.03 -21.69
C PHE A 93 -3.02 1.14 -20.67
N ARG A 94 -2.37 2.29 -20.66
CA ARG A 94 -1.21 2.58 -19.84
C ARG A 94 -1.38 3.95 -19.19
N ILE A 95 -1.08 4.04 -17.90
CA ILE A 95 -0.85 5.29 -17.20
C ILE A 95 0.65 5.54 -17.27
N ASN A 96 1.06 6.58 -17.98
CA ASN A 96 2.45 6.99 -18.07
C ASN A 96 2.86 7.74 -16.80
N PRO A 97 4.13 7.71 -16.40
CA PRO A 97 4.63 8.64 -15.42
C PRO A 97 4.41 10.09 -15.90
N TYR A 98 3.85 10.93 -15.02
CA TYR A 98 3.51 12.31 -15.36
C TYR A 98 4.01 13.34 -14.35
N ASP A 99 4.66 12.87 -13.27
CA ASP A 99 5.24 13.70 -12.23
C ASP A 99 6.38 12.95 -11.52
N THR A 100 7.15 13.66 -10.72
CA THR A 100 8.20 13.12 -9.87
C THR A 100 7.62 12.36 -8.68
N ASN A 101 8.49 11.64 -7.93
CA ASN A 101 8.03 10.97 -6.70
C ASN A 101 7.66 12.03 -5.64
N PRO A 102 6.38 12.14 -5.27
CA PRO A 102 5.91 13.18 -4.35
C PRO A 102 6.48 13.04 -2.92
N SER A 103 6.94 11.85 -2.53
CA SER A 103 7.60 11.65 -1.23
C SER A 103 8.94 12.40 -1.12
N LEU A 104 9.54 12.78 -2.27
CA LEU A 104 10.79 13.54 -2.34
C LEU A 104 10.57 15.07 -2.38
N ALA A 105 9.33 15.52 -2.49
CA ALA A 105 9.02 16.95 -2.44
C ALA A 105 9.35 17.50 -1.05
N LEU A 106 10.40 18.31 -0.97
CA LEU A 106 10.76 18.99 0.27
C LEU A 106 9.76 20.12 0.56
N PRO A 107 9.51 20.42 1.84
CA PRO A 107 8.75 21.59 2.23
C PRO A 107 9.49 22.88 1.85
N ASP A 108 8.75 23.96 1.71
CA ASP A 108 9.35 25.28 1.57
C ASP A 108 10.23 25.59 2.80
N PRO A 109 11.35 26.31 2.63
CA PRO A 109 12.28 26.59 3.73
C PRO A 109 11.66 27.23 4.99
N ASN A 110 10.50 27.87 4.86
CA ASN A 110 9.77 28.55 5.95
C ASN A 110 8.37 27.94 6.16
N GLU A 111 8.11 26.73 5.71
CA GLU A 111 6.81 26.09 5.88
C GLU A 111 6.60 25.64 7.34
N TYR A 112 5.45 26.03 7.90
CA TYR A 112 4.95 25.56 9.18
C TYR A 112 3.65 24.80 8.99
N VAL A 113 3.48 23.71 9.70
CA VAL A 113 2.22 22.95 9.73
C VAL A 113 1.88 22.68 11.20
N ASP A 114 0.69 23.10 11.64
CA ASP A 114 0.25 23.03 13.04
C ASP A 114 1.29 23.63 14.02
N ASP A 115 1.80 24.82 13.71
CA ASP A 115 2.83 25.55 14.47
C ASP A 115 4.18 24.84 14.61
N VAL A 116 4.42 23.75 13.86
CA VAL A 116 5.70 23.04 13.81
C VAL A 116 6.47 23.43 12.55
N TYR A 117 7.70 23.93 12.75
CA TYR A 117 8.64 24.18 11.66
C TYR A 117 9.01 22.90 10.94
N LEU A 118 9.00 22.92 9.61
CA LEU A 118 9.34 21.78 8.77
C LEU A 118 10.79 21.88 8.27
N PRO A 119 11.74 21.18 8.92
CA PRO A 119 13.14 21.24 8.50
C PRO A 119 13.37 20.47 7.20
N ASN A 120 14.16 21.04 6.31
CA ASN A 120 14.53 20.43 5.01
C ASN A 120 15.83 19.59 5.04
N ALA A 121 16.42 19.42 6.23
CA ALA A 121 17.62 18.61 6.44
C ALA A 121 17.56 17.90 7.79
N PHE A 122 18.11 16.69 7.90
CA PHE A 122 18.16 15.93 9.14
C PHE A 122 18.93 16.68 10.26
N SER A 123 19.98 17.40 9.92
CA SER A 123 20.77 18.23 10.87
C SER A 123 19.96 19.34 11.54
N LYS A 124 18.86 19.79 10.92
CA LYS A 124 17.95 20.79 11.48
C LYS A 124 16.83 20.21 12.35
N MET A 125 16.74 18.88 12.47
CA MET A 125 15.65 18.19 13.19
C MET A 125 15.92 17.97 14.68
N LYS A 126 16.98 18.53 15.24
CA LYS A 126 17.40 18.32 16.65
C LYS A 126 17.65 16.83 17.00
N LEU A 127 18.01 16.02 16.00
CA LEU A 127 18.48 14.65 16.23
C LEU A 127 19.92 14.65 16.72
N ASN A 128 20.32 13.57 17.42
CA ASN A 128 21.71 13.34 17.80
C ASN A 128 22.61 13.30 16.55
N GLU A 129 23.78 13.92 16.61
CA GLU A 129 24.75 13.96 15.49
C GLU A 129 25.12 12.55 14.99
N ASN A 130 25.25 11.59 15.89
CA ASN A 130 25.53 10.21 15.51
C ASN A 130 24.44 9.60 14.63
N ILE A 131 23.15 9.94 14.87
CA ILE A 131 22.03 9.53 14.04
C ILE A 131 22.11 10.22 12.67
N VAL A 132 22.35 11.54 12.64
CA VAL A 132 22.48 12.30 11.39
C VAL A 132 23.60 11.74 10.54
N ASN A 133 24.76 11.46 11.15
CA ASN A 133 25.90 10.84 10.48
C ASN A 133 25.60 9.43 9.97
N ALA A 134 24.92 8.60 10.76
CA ALA A 134 24.50 7.26 10.33
C ALA A 134 23.50 7.32 9.16
N LEU A 135 22.54 8.25 9.19
CA LEU A 135 21.60 8.44 8.08
C LEU A 135 22.31 8.77 6.77
N SER A 136 23.33 9.65 6.82
CA SER A 136 24.10 10.05 5.64
C SER A 136 25.07 8.95 5.18
N ASN A 137 25.86 8.39 6.10
CA ASN A 137 26.99 7.51 5.76
C ASN A 137 26.59 6.05 5.61
N ASP A 138 25.71 5.55 6.51
CA ASP A 138 25.34 4.14 6.56
C ASP A 138 24.12 3.82 5.73
N PHE A 139 23.18 4.77 5.61
CA PHE A 139 21.93 4.60 4.86
C PHE A 139 21.91 5.37 3.54
N ASN A 140 22.89 6.24 3.27
CA ASN A 140 22.93 7.12 2.09
C ASN A 140 21.68 8.01 1.94
N TYR A 141 21.12 8.49 3.06
CA TYR A 141 20.01 9.41 3.06
C TYR A 141 20.51 10.84 3.17
N SER A 142 20.60 11.54 2.04
CA SER A 142 21.09 12.93 1.97
C SER A 142 20.06 13.95 2.46
N THR A 143 18.79 13.70 2.18
CA THR A 143 17.66 14.59 2.51
C THR A 143 16.50 13.80 3.10
N PRO A 144 15.75 14.39 4.04
CA PRO A 144 14.54 13.75 4.56
C PRO A 144 13.44 13.71 3.50
N THR A 145 12.56 12.73 3.60
CA THR A 145 11.30 12.72 2.83
C THR A 145 10.28 13.65 3.49
N ARG A 146 9.24 14.07 2.74
CA ARG A 146 8.19 14.92 3.28
C ARG A 146 7.55 14.35 4.54
N ILE A 147 7.28 13.05 4.61
CA ILE A 147 6.71 12.44 5.82
C ILE A 147 7.67 12.50 7.00
N GLN A 148 8.97 12.37 6.77
CA GLN A 148 10.00 12.49 7.83
C GLN A 148 10.07 13.89 8.38
N THR A 149 9.96 14.93 7.55
CA THR A 149 9.93 16.33 7.99
C THR A 149 8.71 16.63 8.86
N LEU A 150 7.58 16.01 8.55
CA LEU A 150 6.34 16.18 9.31
C LEU A 150 6.33 15.41 10.63
N VAL A 151 6.88 14.20 10.66
CA VAL A 151 6.73 13.25 11.78
C VAL A 151 7.82 13.39 12.84
N ILE A 152 9.10 13.47 12.43
CA ILE A 152 10.23 13.46 13.36
C ILE A 152 10.10 14.54 14.46
N PRO A 153 9.82 15.82 14.14
CA PRO A 153 9.70 16.84 15.17
C PRO A 153 8.55 16.55 16.16
N ARG A 154 7.44 16.01 15.69
CA ARG A 154 6.26 15.69 16.52
C ARG A 154 6.53 14.55 17.50
N ILE A 155 7.27 13.52 17.06
CA ILE A 155 7.69 12.44 17.96
C ILE A 155 8.67 12.96 19.00
N LEU A 156 9.63 13.80 18.62
CA LEU A 156 10.59 14.41 19.56
C LEU A 156 9.91 15.28 20.63
N LEU A 157 8.74 15.88 20.32
CA LEU A 157 7.92 16.62 21.29
C LEU A 157 7.11 15.69 22.22
N GLY A 158 7.26 14.36 22.11
CA GLY A 158 6.55 13.40 22.97
C GLY A 158 5.07 13.20 22.64
N ARG A 159 4.59 13.69 21.47
CA ARG A 159 3.18 13.59 21.05
C ARG A 159 2.86 12.19 20.53
N HIS A 160 1.64 11.71 20.79
CA HIS A 160 1.14 10.55 20.07
C HIS A 160 0.94 10.89 18.59
N VAL A 161 1.35 10.01 17.69
CA VAL A 161 1.33 10.29 16.25
C VAL A 161 0.74 9.13 15.48
N LEU A 162 -0.23 9.41 14.61
CA LEU A 162 -0.70 8.51 13.56
C LEU A 162 -0.10 8.94 12.22
N ILE A 163 0.74 8.10 11.65
CA ILE A 163 1.42 8.30 10.38
C ILE A 163 0.66 7.53 9.31
N ALA A 164 0.07 8.21 8.34
CA ALA A 164 -0.55 7.59 7.18
C ALA A 164 0.08 8.13 5.89
N SER A 165 0.85 7.30 5.20
CA SER A 165 1.57 7.68 3.98
C SER A 165 1.69 6.50 3.05
N GLU A 166 1.78 6.78 1.76
CA GLU A 166 2.01 5.80 0.70
C GLU A 166 3.19 4.85 1.00
N ALA A 167 3.16 3.64 0.44
CA ALA A 167 4.24 2.68 0.60
C ALA A 167 5.54 3.23 -0.04
N GLY A 168 6.66 3.09 0.67
CA GLY A 168 7.96 3.60 0.21
C GLY A 168 8.23 5.07 0.53
N GLY A 169 7.32 5.78 1.21
CA GLY A 169 7.47 7.20 1.59
C GLY A 169 8.45 7.49 2.73
N GLY A 170 9.08 6.47 3.33
CA GLY A 170 10.08 6.66 4.40
C GLY A 170 9.53 6.60 5.82
N LYS A 171 8.35 6.00 6.05
CA LYS A 171 7.68 5.87 7.35
C LYS A 171 8.56 5.24 8.44
N THR A 172 9.23 4.13 8.13
CA THR A 172 10.05 3.41 9.12
C THR A 172 11.11 4.31 9.74
N MET A 173 11.83 5.06 8.94
CA MET A 173 12.86 5.97 9.45
C MET A 173 12.25 7.20 10.15
N SER A 174 11.02 7.59 9.79
CA SER A 174 10.34 8.74 10.42
C SER A 174 10.03 8.51 11.90
N TYR A 175 9.80 7.25 12.32
CA TYR A 175 9.62 6.93 13.74
C TYR A 175 10.90 6.36 14.38
N LEU A 176 11.71 5.62 13.65
CA LEU A 176 12.86 4.92 14.22
C LEU A 176 13.97 5.89 14.65
N ALA A 177 14.30 6.89 13.84
CA ALA A 177 15.33 7.86 14.17
C ALA A 177 15.01 8.67 15.45
N PRO A 178 13.82 9.26 15.64
CA PRO A 178 13.50 9.98 16.88
C PRO A 178 13.34 9.04 18.08
N VAL A 179 12.84 7.83 17.93
CA VAL A 179 12.77 6.85 19.04
C VAL A 179 14.16 6.46 19.52
N ILE A 180 15.10 6.12 18.63
CA ILE A 180 16.49 5.82 19.02
C ILE A 180 17.17 7.04 19.63
N HIS A 181 16.92 8.27 19.13
CA HIS A 181 17.41 9.49 19.76
C HIS A 181 16.95 9.61 21.22
N GLN A 182 15.66 9.44 21.48
CA GLN A 182 15.08 9.53 22.82
C GLN A 182 15.59 8.41 23.74
N LEU A 183 15.73 7.17 23.22
CA LEU A 183 16.31 6.05 23.97
C LEU A 183 17.76 6.32 24.38
N SER A 184 18.58 6.87 23.49
CA SER A 184 19.98 7.20 23.80
C SER A 184 20.11 8.24 24.91
N SER A 185 19.11 9.12 25.04
CA SER A 185 19.03 10.10 26.11
C SER A 185 18.47 9.50 27.40
N LEU A 186 17.44 8.67 27.30
CA LEU A 186 16.77 7.99 28.42
C LEU A 186 17.73 7.07 29.20
N LYS A 187 18.60 6.34 28.51
CA LYS A 187 19.61 5.45 29.10
C LYS A 187 20.60 6.14 30.04
N LYS A 188 20.72 7.46 29.99
CA LYS A 188 21.56 8.22 30.94
C LYS A 188 20.94 8.31 32.32
N THR A 189 19.61 8.14 32.41
CA THR A 189 18.83 8.31 33.66
C THR A 189 18.10 7.04 34.08
N VAL A 190 17.80 6.14 33.16
CA VAL A 190 17.07 4.88 33.40
C VAL A 190 17.92 3.71 32.99
N GLU A 191 18.23 2.82 33.94
CA GLU A 191 18.92 1.58 33.63
C GLU A 191 17.96 0.54 33.07
N PRO A 192 18.25 -0.08 31.90
CA PRO A 192 17.43 -1.16 31.38
C PRO A 192 17.39 -2.37 32.33
N LEU A 193 16.18 -2.90 32.54
CA LEU A 193 15.98 -4.11 33.35
C LEU A 193 16.02 -5.35 32.46
N PRO A 194 16.43 -6.52 32.99
CA PRO A 194 16.36 -7.78 32.24
C PRO A 194 14.93 -8.06 31.76
N ASP A 195 14.79 -8.54 30.51
CA ASP A 195 13.52 -8.89 29.87
C ASP A 195 12.46 -7.76 29.89
N SER A 196 12.87 -6.49 30.04
CA SER A 196 11.99 -5.32 30.12
C SER A 196 12.49 -4.22 29.19
N PRO A 197 12.08 -4.22 27.91
CA PRO A 197 12.53 -3.24 26.92
C PRO A 197 11.99 -1.82 27.24
N LEU A 198 12.77 -0.80 26.87
CA LEU A 198 12.38 0.60 26.98
C LEU A 198 11.48 1.06 25.82
N ALA A 199 11.59 0.41 24.66
CA ALA A 199 10.72 0.65 23.51
C ALA A 199 10.31 -0.65 22.81
N LEU A 200 9.09 -0.66 22.27
CA LEU A 200 8.52 -1.75 21.50
C LEU A 200 8.13 -1.27 20.11
N ILE A 201 8.53 -2.05 19.09
CA ILE A 201 7.99 -1.93 17.73
C ILE A 201 7.24 -3.23 17.44
N ILE A 202 5.94 -3.12 17.26
CA ILE A 202 5.03 -4.25 17.07
C ILE A 202 4.62 -4.28 15.61
N VAL A 203 4.76 -5.45 14.98
CA VAL A 203 4.45 -5.67 13.58
C VAL A 203 3.60 -6.94 13.38
N PRO A 204 2.83 -7.06 12.29
CA PRO A 204 2.00 -8.24 12.07
C PRO A 204 2.81 -9.50 11.74
N GLY A 205 3.95 -9.38 11.08
CA GLY A 205 4.68 -10.50 10.52
C GLY A 205 6.17 -10.57 10.87
N ARG A 206 6.71 -11.79 10.77
CA ARG A 206 8.12 -12.10 11.04
C ARG A 206 9.09 -11.35 10.14
N GLU A 207 8.83 -11.39 8.84
CA GLU A 207 9.73 -10.84 7.82
C GLU A 207 9.93 -9.33 8.02
N LEU A 208 8.85 -8.63 8.35
CA LEU A 208 8.90 -7.20 8.67
C LEU A 208 9.64 -6.95 9.99
N ALA A 209 9.44 -7.79 11.01
CA ALA A 209 10.17 -7.67 12.28
C ALA A 209 11.69 -7.80 12.06
N GLU A 210 12.12 -8.78 11.27
CA GLU A 210 13.54 -8.98 10.95
C GLU A 210 14.12 -7.81 10.15
N GLN A 211 13.37 -7.23 9.19
CA GLN A 211 13.82 -6.08 8.41
C GLN A 211 13.95 -4.80 9.24
N ILE A 212 12.93 -4.49 10.05
CA ILE A 212 12.99 -3.32 10.93
C ILE A 212 14.09 -3.51 11.97
N GLY A 213 14.25 -4.74 12.49
CA GLY A 213 15.29 -5.08 13.43
C GLY A 213 16.70 -4.83 12.90
N GLU A 214 16.97 -5.19 11.62
CA GLU A 214 18.26 -4.89 10.97
C GLU A 214 18.51 -3.37 10.87
N VAL A 215 17.51 -2.61 10.48
CA VAL A 215 17.62 -1.15 10.41
C VAL A 215 17.81 -0.55 11.80
N ALA A 216 17.04 -1.04 12.79
CA ALA A 216 17.13 -0.61 14.18
C ALA A 216 18.48 -0.93 14.81
N PHE A 217 19.01 -2.13 14.58
CA PHE A 217 20.33 -2.55 15.03
C PHE A 217 21.42 -1.67 14.43
N LYS A 218 21.40 -1.47 13.11
CA LYS A 218 22.40 -0.64 12.41
C LYS A 218 22.39 0.81 12.92
N LEU A 219 21.19 1.42 13.05
CA LEU A 219 21.06 2.78 13.54
C LEU A 219 21.32 2.89 15.05
N GLY A 220 20.90 1.90 15.83
CA GLY A 220 21.08 1.84 17.29
C GLY A 220 22.55 1.77 17.70
N ASN A 221 23.35 1.00 16.97
CA ASN A 221 24.79 0.88 17.24
C ASN A 221 25.51 2.23 17.23
N SER A 222 25.11 3.17 16.37
CA SER A 222 25.70 4.51 16.33
C SER A 222 25.41 5.34 17.59
N CYS A 223 24.39 4.96 18.37
CA CYS A 223 23.93 5.67 19.56
C CYS A 223 23.98 4.85 20.85
N ASN A 224 24.64 3.69 20.83
CA ASN A 224 24.69 2.75 21.96
C ASN A 224 23.30 2.29 22.44
N VAL A 225 22.39 2.03 21.51
CA VAL A 225 21.04 1.48 21.74
C VAL A 225 21.01 0.04 21.27
N ASP A 226 20.77 -0.90 22.19
CA ASP A 226 20.67 -2.33 21.87
C ASP A 226 19.30 -2.68 21.33
N ALA A 227 19.24 -3.06 20.05
CA ALA A 227 18.01 -3.43 19.35
C ALA A 227 17.98 -4.95 19.07
N ARG A 228 16.88 -5.61 19.46
CA ARG A 228 16.68 -7.05 19.29
C ARG A 228 15.35 -7.37 18.62
N VAL A 229 15.25 -8.61 18.11
CA VAL A 229 14.06 -9.10 17.40
C VAL A 229 13.45 -10.30 18.10
N LEU A 230 12.14 -10.26 18.27
CA LEU A 230 11.34 -11.35 18.80
C LEU A 230 10.37 -11.88 17.75
N VAL A 231 10.66 -13.07 17.23
CA VAL A 231 9.82 -13.79 16.25
C VAL A 231 9.71 -15.27 16.63
N SER A 232 8.67 -15.93 16.14
CA SER A 232 8.46 -17.37 16.38
C SER A 232 9.65 -18.19 15.88
N ASN A 233 10.12 -19.14 16.68
CA ASN A 233 11.29 -19.99 16.41
C ASN A 233 12.62 -19.22 16.29
N GLY A 234 12.70 -18.01 16.86
CA GLY A 234 13.91 -17.17 16.83
C GLY A 234 14.27 -16.66 15.43
N THR A 235 15.29 -15.84 15.35
CA THR A 235 15.87 -15.38 14.07
C THR A 235 17.20 -16.10 13.81
N LYS A 236 17.54 -16.34 12.52
CA LYS A 236 18.86 -16.85 12.14
C LYS A 236 19.96 -15.80 12.24
N GLN A 237 19.60 -14.55 12.39
CA GLN A 237 20.52 -13.43 12.55
C GLN A 237 20.95 -13.36 14.02
N LYS A 238 22.10 -13.93 14.35
CA LYS A 238 22.60 -14.02 15.73
C LYS A 238 22.66 -12.67 16.44
N HIS A 239 23.04 -11.60 15.74
CA HIS A 239 23.13 -10.25 16.31
C HIS A 239 21.76 -9.62 16.66
N LEU A 240 20.66 -10.16 16.10
CA LEU A 240 19.29 -9.73 16.42
C LEU A 240 18.59 -10.64 17.43
N THR A 241 19.22 -11.74 17.86
CA THR A 241 18.59 -12.71 18.74
C THR A 241 18.34 -12.11 20.13
N LEU A 242 17.10 -12.23 20.60
CA LEU A 242 16.75 -11.94 21.99
C LEU A 242 17.11 -13.15 22.85
N TYR A 243 17.98 -12.94 23.83
CA TYR A 243 18.33 -13.95 24.82
C TYR A 243 17.55 -13.73 26.12
N PRO A 244 17.23 -14.81 26.89
CA PRO A 244 16.65 -14.67 28.22
C PRO A 244 17.55 -13.85 29.16
N ASN A 245 16.93 -13.07 30.04
CA ASN A 245 17.61 -12.20 31.02
C ASN A 245 18.52 -11.12 30.37
N SER A 246 18.31 -10.80 29.09
CA SER A 246 19.07 -9.73 28.45
C SER A 246 18.47 -8.36 28.73
N LYS A 247 19.33 -7.36 28.91
CA LYS A 247 18.93 -5.94 28.94
C LYS A 247 18.84 -5.43 27.51
N VAL A 248 17.64 -5.10 27.06
CA VAL A 248 17.36 -4.66 25.70
C VAL A 248 16.69 -3.29 25.73
N ASP A 249 17.17 -2.36 24.93
CA ASP A 249 16.60 -1.02 24.85
C ASP A 249 15.39 -0.97 23.91
N LEU A 250 15.54 -1.56 22.73
CA LEU A 250 14.52 -1.57 21.68
C LEU A 250 14.20 -3.01 21.25
N LEU A 251 12.95 -3.42 21.41
CA LEU A 251 12.48 -4.72 20.95
C LEU A 251 11.56 -4.58 19.76
N VAL A 252 11.92 -5.20 18.63
CA VAL A 252 11.06 -5.35 17.46
C VAL A 252 10.41 -6.72 17.49
N ALA A 253 9.10 -6.80 17.55
CA ALA A 253 8.40 -8.05 17.76
C ALA A 253 7.22 -8.27 16.80
N SER A 254 7.03 -9.51 16.34
CA SER A 254 5.73 -9.87 15.77
C SER A 254 4.69 -10.02 16.89
N ILE A 255 3.47 -9.52 16.65
CA ILE A 255 2.39 -9.45 17.65
C ILE A 255 2.14 -10.80 18.34
N GLY A 256 2.03 -11.89 17.57
CA GLY A 256 1.79 -13.22 18.10
C GLY A 256 2.94 -13.76 18.96
N SER A 257 4.21 -13.41 18.63
CA SER A 257 5.38 -13.83 19.43
C SER A 257 5.45 -13.07 20.74
N LEU A 258 5.16 -11.77 20.71
CA LEU A 258 5.15 -10.92 21.90
C LEU A 258 4.07 -11.36 22.88
N ASN A 259 2.81 -11.55 22.40
CA ASN A 259 1.72 -12.05 23.21
C ASN A 259 2.03 -13.40 23.86
N LYS A 260 2.67 -14.32 23.12
CA LYS A 260 3.06 -15.63 23.65
C LYS A 260 4.06 -15.54 24.80
N LEU A 261 5.07 -14.67 24.73
CA LEU A 261 6.04 -14.49 25.80
C LEU A 261 5.45 -13.70 26.97
N PHE A 262 4.64 -12.69 26.71
CA PHE A 262 3.97 -11.92 27.74
C PHE A 262 3.02 -12.79 28.59
N LYS A 263 2.16 -13.60 27.95
CA LYS A 263 1.27 -14.57 28.65
C LYS A 263 2.03 -15.62 29.47
N LYS A 264 3.31 -15.86 29.17
CA LYS A 264 4.19 -16.76 29.92
C LYS A 264 5.02 -16.04 30.99
N ASN A 265 4.79 -14.76 31.23
CA ASN A 265 5.56 -13.90 32.14
C ASN A 265 7.08 -13.92 31.85
N LYS A 266 7.45 -14.07 30.57
CA LYS A 266 8.84 -14.09 30.12
C LYS A 266 9.33 -12.75 29.56
N ILE A 267 8.47 -11.74 29.53
CA ILE A 267 8.77 -10.36 29.17
C ILE A 267 7.89 -9.44 29.99
N MET A 268 8.46 -8.37 30.49
CA MET A 268 7.77 -7.34 31.29
C MET A 268 7.59 -6.07 30.45
N LEU A 269 6.41 -5.47 30.51
CA LEU A 269 6.06 -4.30 29.70
C LEU A 269 5.92 -3.00 30.52
N GLY A 270 6.16 -3.05 31.82
CA GLY A 270 5.97 -1.90 32.73
C GLY A 270 6.97 -0.76 32.54
N ASN A 271 8.11 -1.03 31.87
CA ASN A 271 9.17 -0.03 31.66
C ASN A 271 9.22 0.52 30.22
N VAL A 272 8.14 0.31 29.45
CA VAL A 272 8.07 0.76 28.07
C VAL A 272 7.74 2.25 28.00
N HIS A 273 8.57 3.04 27.31
CA HIS A 273 8.42 4.48 27.10
C HIS A 273 7.94 4.82 25.69
N HIS A 274 8.15 3.94 24.71
CA HIS A 274 7.72 4.12 23.34
C HIS A 274 7.08 2.84 22.79
N ILE A 275 5.92 2.98 22.17
CA ILE A 275 5.20 1.90 21.50
C ILE A 275 4.99 2.34 20.05
N VAL A 276 5.47 1.54 19.12
CA VAL A 276 5.23 1.72 17.69
C VAL A 276 4.40 0.55 17.17
N LEU A 277 3.27 0.83 16.57
CA LEU A 277 2.51 -0.14 15.77
C LEU A 277 2.80 0.13 14.29
N ASP A 278 3.68 -0.67 13.67
CA ASP A 278 3.92 -0.54 12.24
C ASP A 278 3.04 -1.50 11.45
N GLU A 279 2.57 -1.05 10.28
CA GLU A 279 1.43 -1.63 9.56
C GLU A 279 0.17 -1.68 10.43
N ALA A 280 -0.15 -0.55 11.06
CA ALA A 280 -1.30 -0.41 11.93
C ALA A 280 -2.62 -0.77 11.23
N ASP A 281 -2.75 -0.53 9.92
CA ASP A 281 -3.87 -0.99 9.09
C ASP A 281 -4.09 -2.50 9.14
N THR A 282 -3.00 -3.27 9.25
CA THR A 282 -3.05 -4.73 9.41
C THR A 282 -3.29 -5.14 10.86
N LEU A 283 -2.64 -4.47 11.82
CA LEU A 283 -2.76 -4.80 13.25
C LEU A 283 -4.16 -4.50 13.82
N VAL A 284 -4.89 -3.55 13.21
CA VAL A 284 -6.30 -3.26 13.57
C VAL A 284 -7.31 -3.99 12.68
N ASP A 285 -6.87 -4.83 11.74
CA ASP A 285 -7.77 -5.70 10.97
C ASP A 285 -8.30 -6.85 11.84
N SER A 286 -9.46 -7.37 11.52
CA SER A 286 -10.16 -8.46 12.21
C SER A 286 -9.29 -9.68 12.55
N SER A 287 -8.15 -9.83 11.87
CA SER A 287 -7.20 -10.94 12.12
C SER A 287 -6.29 -10.72 13.34
N PHE A 288 -6.06 -9.47 13.75
CA PHE A 288 -5.08 -9.10 14.79
C PHE A 288 -5.64 -8.17 15.85
N ILE A 289 -6.85 -7.63 15.67
CA ILE A 289 -7.43 -6.61 16.56
C ILE A 289 -7.49 -7.08 18.02
N ASP A 290 -7.90 -8.33 18.26
CA ASP A 290 -8.01 -8.89 19.62
C ASP A 290 -6.65 -8.97 20.30
N ASP A 291 -5.62 -9.47 19.59
CA ASP A 291 -4.26 -9.55 20.08
C ASP A 291 -3.63 -8.17 20.31
N THR A 292 -3.94 -7.21 19.44
CA THR A 292 -3.46 -5.83 19.54
C THR A 292 -4.10 -5.11 20.72
N THR A 293 -5.41 -5.19 20.86
CA THR A 293 -6.16 -4.60 21.97
C THR A 293 -5.74 -5.19 23.31
N PHE A 294 -5.61 -6.53 23.38
CA PHE A 294 -5.10 -7.20 24.59
C PHE A 294 -3.74 -6.64 25.03
N LEU A 295 -2.83 -6.43 24.09
CA LEU A 295 -1.50 -5.94 24.41
C LEU A 295 -1.51 -4.48 24.86
N LEU A 296 -2.25 -3.62 24.15
CA LEU A 296 -2.35 -2.19 24.46
C LEU A 296 -2.96 -1.96 25.84
N GLN A 297 -3.94 -2.76 26.27
CA GLN A 297 -4.53 -2.71 27.63
C GLN A 297 -3.54 -3.07 28.75
N LYS A 298 -2.42 -3.77 28.43
CA LYS A 298 -1.38 -4.12 29.39
C LYS A 298 -0.21 -3.13 29.41
N LEU A 299 -0.19 -2.21 28.46
CA LEU A 299 0.82 -1.17 28.34
C LEU A 299 0.30 0.13 29.00
N MET A 300 1.12 0.77 29.77
CA MET A 300 0.81 2.09 30.35
C MET A 300 1.03 3.16 29.28
N ILE A 301 -0.02 3.55 28.58
CA ILE A 301 0.03 4.59 27.56
C ILE A 301 -0.24 5.94 28.22
N LYS A 302 0.45 7.01 27.79
CA LYS A 302 0.18 8.38 28.26
C LYS A 302 -1.26 8.75 27.93
N THR A 303 -2.01 9.22 28.92
CA THR A 303 -3.41 9.64 28.71
C THR A 303 -3.54 11.07 28.19
N SER A 304 -2.47 11.88 28.30
CA SER A 304 -2.38 13.21 27.71
C SER A 304 -0.92 13.59 27.45
N SER A 305 -0.69 14.52 26.53
CA SER A 305 0.65 15.05 26.23
C SER A 305 1.31 15.78 27.40
N LEU A 306 0.53 16.23 28.37
CA LEU A 306 1.02 16.89 29.60
C LEU A 306 1.43 15.89 30.69
N ASN A 307 1.01 14.63 30.58
CA ASN A 307 1.38 13.61 31.54
C ASN A 307 2.72 12.98 31.15
N GLN A 308 3.72 13.05 32.02
CA GLN A 308 5.04 12.45 31.77
C GLN A 308 5.06 10.93 32.00
N PHE A 309 4.06 10.37 32.67
CA PHE A 309 3.99 8.94 32.95
C PHE A 309 3.33 8.17 31.80
N GLY A 310 3.93 7.02 31.47
CA GLY A 310 3.45 6.12 30.43
C GLY A 310 4.17 6.27 29.08
N ALA A 311 3.84 5.36 28.16
CA ALA A 311 4.49 5.26 26.86
C ALA A 311 3.88 6.20 25.82
N GLN A 312 4.70 6.76 24.97
CA GLN A 312 4.29 7.44 23.74
C GLN A 312 3.82 6.40 22.71
N LEU A 313 2.63 6.59 22.14
CA LEU A 313 2.10 5.72 21.08
C LEU A 313 2.33 6.33 19.70
N ILE A 314 2.88 5.53 18.78
CA ILE A 314 3.13 5.88 17.39
C ILE A 314 2.51 4.80 16.51
N LEU A 315 1.64 5.20 15.58
CA LEU A 315 1.04 4.30 14.61
C LEU A 315 1.55 4.64 13.22
N SER A 316 1.97 3.65 12.47
CA SER A 316 2.48 3.81 11.11
C SER A 316 1.68 2.90 10.15
N SER A 317 1.15 3.47 9.08
CA SER A 317 0.29 2.76 8.15
C SER A 317 0.47 3.21 6.70
N SER A 318 0.23 2.29 5.76
CA SER A 318 0.21 2.60 4.32
C SER A 318 -1.19 2.95 3.79
N ILE A 319 -2.22 2.56 4.54
CA ILE A 319 -3.62 2.90 4.31
C ILE A 319 -4.15 3.51 5.60
N TYR A 320 -5.06 4.49 5.53
CA TYR A 320 -5.63 5.05 6.75
C TYR A 320 -6.38 3.96 7.52
N PRO A 321 -5.97 3.63 8.76
CA PRO A 321 -6.55 2.52 9.50
C PRO A 321 -7.92 2.90 10.09
N SER A 322 -9.00 2.47 9.49
CA SER A 322 -10.38 2.81 9.91
C SER A 322 -10.76 2.29 11.31
N GLY A 323 -10.13 1.19 11.76
CA GLY A 323 -10.36 0.62 13.12
C GLY A 323 -9.59 1.30 14.26
N VAL A 324 -8.76 2.30 13.96
CA VAL A 324 -7.93 2.99 14.98
C VAL A 324 -8.77 3.74 15.99
N ASP A 325 -9.92 4.24 15.59
CA ASP A 325 -10.82 4.98 16.48
C ASP A 325 -11.36 4.10 17.63
N GLU A 326 -11.51 2.79 17.42
CA GLU A 326 -11.92 1.84 18.45
C GLU A 326 -10.81 1.62 19.49
N ILE A 327 -9.55 1.62 19.06
CA ILE A 327 -8.38 1.53 19.94
C ILE A 327 -8.26 2.79 20.80
N PHE A 328 -8.45 3.97 20.21
CA PHE A 328 -8.30 5.24 20.93
C PHE A 328 -9.42 5.48 21.95
N ASN A 329 -10.66 5.08 21.68
CA ASN A 329 -11.80 5.37 22.54
C ASN A 329 -11.64 4.83 23.97
N ASN A 330 -10.84 3.79 24.18
CA ASN A 330 -10.65 3.12 25.46
C ASN A 330 -9.39 3.59 26.22
N GLU A 331 -8.37 4.11 25.55
CA GLU A 331 -7.04 4.32 26.13
C GLU A 331 -6.52 5.76 25.99
N ILE A 332 -6.86 6.49 24.91
CA ILE A 332 -6.31 7.80 24.58
C ILE A 332 -7.41 8.72 24.06
N LYS A 333 -7.41 10.00 24.47
CA LYS A 333 -8.29 11.00 23.87
C LYS A 333 -7.90 11.22 22.40
N LYS A 334 -8.87 11.18 21.47
CA LYS A 334 -8.64 11.39 20.03
C LYS A 334 -7.86 12.66 19.71
N ASP A 335 -8.08 13.71 20.48
CA ASP A 335 -7.47 15.03 20.29
C ASP A 335 -5.99 15.06 20.71
N ASP A 336 -5.53 14.08 21.50
CA ASP A 336 -4.12 13.97 21.89
C ASP A 336 -3.25 13.26 20.83
N VAL A 337 -3.85 12.71 19.78
CA VAL A 337 -3.15 12.03 18.69
C VAL A 337 -3.05 12.93 17.47
N ILE A 338 -1.83 13.31 17.11
CA ILE A 338 -1.57 14.08 15.88
C ILE A 338 -1.65 13.15 14.68
N LYS A 339 -2.58 13.44 13.75
CA LYS A 339 -2.75 12.68 12.51
C LYS A 339 -1.91 13.33 11.40
N VAL A 340 -0.83 12.67 11.00
CA VAL A 340 0.03 13.09 9.89
C VAL A 340 -0.27 12.24 8.67
N CYS A 341 -1.03 12.82 7.75
CA CYS A 341 -1.43 12.14 6.51
C CYS A 341 -0.72 12.75 5.29
N SER A 342 -0.16 11.89 4.45
CA SER A 342 0.37 12.34 3.16
C SER A 342 -0.76 12.87 2.26
N PRO A 343 -0.56 13.98 1.54
CA PRO A 343 -1.52 14.46 0.54
C PRO A 343 -1.72 13.47 -0.62
N TYR A 344 -0.78 12.56 -0.82
CA TYR A 344 -0.80 11.52 -1.85
C TYR A 344 -1.35 10.17 -1.35
N LEU A 345 -1.77 10.11 -0.08
CA LEU A 345 -2.41 8.92 0.47
C LEU A 345 -3.64 8.55 -0.35
N HIS A 346 -3.77 7.26 -0.71
CA HIS A 346 -4.85 6.70 -1.54
C HIS A 346 -4.89 7.23 -2.98
N ARG A 347 -3.80 7.80 -3.47
CA ARG A 347 -3.65 8.18 -4.89
C ARG A 347 -2.78 7.18 -5.63
N ILE A 348 -2.96 7.12 -6.93
CA ILE A 348 -2.05 6.40 -7.80
C ILE A 348 -0.73 7.16 -7.86
N PRO A 349 0.42 6.51 -7.57
CA PRO A 349 1.72 7.16 -7.63
C PRO A 349 2.01 7.72 -9.04
N PRO A 350 2.27 9.03 -9.18
CA PRO A 350 2.40 9.68 -10.49
C PRO A 350 3.71 9.32 -11.23
N HIS A 351 4.70 8.81 -10.52
CA HIS A 351 6.02 8.46 -11.04
C HIS A 351 6.16 6.99 -11.48
N ILE A 352 5.10 6.17 -11.30
CA ILE A 352 5.12 4.74 -11.62
C ILE A 352 4.31 4.48 -12.88
N GLU A 353 4.94 3.88 -13.88
CA GLU A 353 4.22 3.41 -15.07
C GLU A 353 3.29 2.25 -14.70
N GLN A 354 2.01 2.32 -15.08
CA GLN A 354 1.04 1.27 -14.85
C GLN A 354 0.37 0.84 -16.14
N ARG A 355 0.33 -0.47 -16.37
CA ARG A 355 -0.21 -1.10 -17.58
C ARG A 355 -1.37 -1.99 -17.19
N PHE A 356 -2.47 -1.88 -17.91
CA PHE A 356 -3.66 -2.71 -17.74
C PHE A 356 -3.93 -3.46 -19.02
N TRP A 357 -3.95 -4.78 -18.95
CA TRP A 357 -4.18 -5.66 -20.08
C TRP A 357 -5.44 -6.48 -19.87
N ARG A 358 -6.41 -6.31 -20.73
CA ARG A 358 -7.62 -7.12 -20.73
C ARG A 358 -7.34 -8.45 -21.40
N VAL A 359 -7.29 -9.52 -20.62
CA VAL A 359 -6.90 -10.87 -21.06
C VAL A 359 -8.07 -11.84 -20.93
N SER A 360 -8.06 -12.89 -21.76
CA SER A 360 -8.91 -14.08 -21.57
C SER A 360 -8.33 -14.98 -20.48
N ASN A 361 -9.14 -15.86 -19.89
CA ASN A 361 -8.64 -16.81 -18.89
C ASN A 361 -7.62 -17.77 -19.51
N ASP A 362 -7.88 -18.27 -20.71
CA ASP A 362 -7.04 -19.26 -21.38
C ASP A 362 -5.70 -18.68 -21.86
N GLY A 363 -5.66 -17.41 -22.27
CA GLY A 363 -4.44 -16.73 -22.73
C GLY A 363 -3.56 -16.15 -21.63
N LYS A 364 -4.03 -16.12 -20.38
CA LYS A 364 -3.39 -15.39 -19.28
C LYS A 364 -1.96 -15.85 -18.97
N ALA A 365 -1.71 -17.16 -19.02
CA ALA A 365 -0.39 -17.73 -18.77
C ALA A 365 0.62 -17.41 -19.89
N GLY A 366 0.19 -17.44 -21.16
CA GLY A 366 1.01 -17.03 -22.29
C GLY A 366 1.40 -15.56 -22.25
N GLU A 367 0.42 -14.67 -22.01
CA GLU A 367 0.67 -13.23 -21.83
C GLU A 367 1.64 -12.94 -20.68
N LEU A 368 1.62 -13.74 -19.61
CA LEU A 368 2.59 -13.63 -18.53
C LEU A 368 4.01 -13.96 -18.98
N LEU A 369 4.20 -15.06 -19.73
CA LEU A 369 5.53 -15.42 -20.25
C LEU A 369 6.11 -14.32 -21.13
N ASP A 370 5.29 -13.72 -21.99
CA ASP A 370 5.70 -12.61 -22.85
C ASP A 370 6.12 -11.37 -22.06
N LEU A 371 5.52 -11.17 -20.87
CA LEU A 371 5.91 -10.09 -19.95
C LEU A 371 7.19 -10.39 -19.18
N VAL A 372 7.36 -11.65 -18.73
CA VAL A 372 8.46 -12.03 -17.81
C VAL A 372 9.76 -12.28 -18.56
N LYS A 373 9.73 -12.98 -19.69
CA LYS A 373 10.94 -13.38 -20.45
C LYS A 373 11.89 -12.22 -20.79
N PRO A 374 11.40 -11.08 -21.32
CA PRO A 374 12.30 -9.96 -21.67
C PRO A 374 13.01 -9.34 -20.45
N ASP A 375 12.33 -9.27 -19.31
CA ASP A 375 12.91 -8.73 -18.07
C ASP A 375 13.82 -9.75 -17.38
N TYR A 376 13.44 -11.03 -17.37
CA TYR A 376 14.25 -12.12 -16.85
C TYR A 376 15.59 -12.20 -17.57
N ASN A 377 15.60 -12.14 -18.90
CA ASN A 377 16.83 -12.12 -19.72
C ASN A 377 17.73 -10.93 -19.41
N LYS A 378 17.13 -9.79 -19.03
CA LYS A 378 17.86 -8.57 -18.61
C LYS A 378 18.19 -8.59 -17.11
N LYS A 379 17.98 -9.71 -16.41
CA LYS A 379 18.19 -9.88 -14.95
C LYS A 379 17.47 -8.83 -14.10
N LYS A 380 16.35 -8.27 -14.58
CA LYS A 380 15.55 -7.32 -13.82
C LYS A 380 14.74 -8.04 -12.74
N PRO A 381 14.74 -7.55 -11.49
CA PRO A 381 13.94 -8.13 -10.43
C PRO A 381 12.43 -7.91 -10.64
N ILE A 382 11.67 -9.01 -10.58
CA ILE A 382 10.21 -9.07 -10.84
C ILE A 382 9.51 -9.64 -9.62
N MET A 383 8.37 -9.05 -9.23
CA MET A 383 7.43 -9.65 -8.30
C MET A 383 6.11 -9.96 -9.02
N ILE A 384 5.61 -11.19 -8.90
CA ILE A 384 4.38 -11.65 -9.55
C ILE A 384 3.36 -11.97 -8.46
N PHE A 385 2.25 -11.23 -8.41
CA PHE A 385 1.22 -11.38 -7.40
C PHE A 385 0.09 -12.31 -7.85
N CYS A 386 -0.24 -13.28 -7.00
CA CYS A 386 -1.39 -14.18 -7.09
C CYS A 386 -2.32 -13.93 -5.90
N ASN A 387 -3.63 -14.14 -6.08
CA ASN A 387 -4.61 -13.97 -4.99
C ASN A 387 -4.65 -15.17 -4.02
N LYS A 388 -4.19 -16.36 -4.45
CA LYS A 388 -4.26 -17.60 -3.67
C LYS A 388 -2.93 -18.35 -3.67
N SER A 389 -2.62 -19.04 -2.55
CA SER A 389 -1.41 -19.88 -2.44
C SER A 389 -1.33 -20.99 -3.49
N PRO A 390 -2.40 -21.75 -3.78
CA PRO A 390 -2.33 -22.76 -4.84
C PRO A 390 -2.02 -22.19 -6.24
N THR A 391 -2.52 -20.98 -6.55
CA THR A 391 -2.16 -20.30 -7.80
C THR A 391 -0.68 -19.91 -7.82
N CYS A 392 -0.14 -19.48 -6.68
CA CYS A 392 1.27 -19.17 -6.53
C CYS A 392 2.16 -20.41 -6.73
N ASP A 393 1.78 -21.55 -6.13
CA ASP A 393 2.49 -22.83 -6.30
C ASP A 393 2.48 -23.29 -7.76
N TRP A 394 1.31 -23.31 -8.39
CA TRP A 394 1.15 -23.67 -9.79
C TRP A 394 1.98 -22.76 -10.71
N LEU A 395 1.90 -21.46 -10.50
CA LEU A 395 2.62 -20.49 -11.33
C LEU A 395 4.13 -20.60 -11.18
N SER A 396 4.63 -20.89 -9.97
CA SER A 396 6.05 -21.14 -9.74
C SER A 396 6.55 -22.32 -10.57
N LEU A 397 5.83 -23.44 -10.54
CA LEU A 397 6.16 -24.64 -11.35
C LEU A 397 6.07 -24.34 -12.85
N PHE A 398 5.02 -23.67 -13.30
CA PHE A 398 4.85 -23.27 -14.70
C PHE A 398 6.02 -22.41 -15.22
N LEU A 399 6.53 -21.49 -14.41
CA LEU A 399 7.69 -20.66 -14.75
C LEU A 399 8.98 -21.49 -14.81
N GLU A 400 9.18 -22.43 -13.88
CA GLU A 400 10.32 -23.35 -13.86
C GLU A 400 10.35 -24.24 -15.11
N GLU A 401 9.21 -24.82 -15.50
CA GLU A 401 9.07 -25.60 -16.74
C GLU A 401 9.40 -24.79 -18.01
N ASN A 402 9.22 -23.46 -17.95
CA ASN A 402 9.57 -22.53 -19.03
C ASN A 402 10.98 -21.92 -18.89
N GLY A 403 11.84 -22.50 -18.03
CA GLY A 403 13.24 -22.10 -17.86
C GLY A 403 13.45 -20.81 -17.05
N ILE A 404 12.45 -20.37 -16.28
CA ILE A 404 12.51 -19.17 -15.46
C ILE A 404 12.70 -19.56 -13.99
N ASN A 405 13.94 -19.40 -13.47
CA ASN A 405 14.23 -19.63 -12.06
C ASN A 405 13.52 -18.60 -11.19
N ASN A 406 12.76 -19.05 -10.21
CA ASN A 406 11.94 -18.20 -9.35
C ASN A 406 11.88 -18.74 -7.91
N GLY A 407 11.37 -17.91 -7.01
CA GLY A 407 11.05 -18.31 -5.64
C GLY A 407 9.58 -18.07 -5.33
N LYS A 408 8.98 -18.86 -4.45
CA LYS A 408 7.58 -18.72 -4.03
C LYS A 408 7.42 -18.22 -2.61
N PHE A 409 6.54 -17.23 -2.42
CA PHE A 409 6.36 -16.53 -1.15
C PHE A 409 4.86 -16.40 -0.80
N HIS A 410 4.37 -17.28 0.07
CA HIS A 410 2.98 -17.27 0.54
C HIS A 410 2.84 -17.92 1.93
N GLY A 411 1.66 -17.83 2.54
CA GLY A 411 1.42 -18.28 3.91
C GLY A 411 1.62 -19.78 4.16
N GLY A 412 1.51 -20.63 3.12
CA GLY A 412 1.77 -22.07 3.22
C GLY A 412 3.25 -22.46 3.28
N VAL A 413 4.18 -21.52 2.97
CA VAL A 413 5.62 -21.76 3.09
C VAL A 413 6.05 -21.59 4.54
N ASN A 414 6.90 -22.51 5.04
CA ASN A 414 7.43 -22.40 6.40
C ASN A 414 8.04 -21.00 6.64
N PRO A 415 7.70 -20.31 7.72
CA PRO A 415 8.11 -18.91 7.97
C PRO A 415 9.63 -18.71 7.99
N VAL A 416 10.40 -19.67 8.53
CA VAL A 416 11.87 -19.56 8.57
C VAL A 416 12.44 -19.65 7.14
N TYR A 417 11.94 -20.60 6.36
CA TYR A 417 12.37 -20.77 4.97
C TYR A 417 11.96 -19.58 4.09
N ARG A 418 10.79 -19.02 4.35
CA ARG A 418 10.24 -17.86 3.66
C ARG A 418 11.08 -16.61 3.88
N SER A 419 11.56 -16.37 5.12
CA SER A 419 12.48 -15.26 5.42
C SER A 419 13.82 -15.40 4.69
N ASP A 420 14.38 -16.61 4.66
CA ASP A 420 15.64 -16.88 3.93
C ASP A 420 15.48 -16.69 2.42
N LEU A 421 14.38 -17.18 1.86
CA LEU A 421 14.06 -17.02 0.45
C LEU A 421 13.94 -15.56 0.06
N PHE A 422 13.22 -14.78 0.87
CA PHE A 422 13.10 -13.33 0.63
C PHE A 422 14.44 -12.63 0.72
N ARG A 423 15.27 -12.98 1.69
CA ARG A 423 16.65 -12.45 1.83
C ARG A 423 17.50 -12.81 0.61
N SER A 424 17.40 -14.04 0.09
CA SER A 424 18.09 -14.48 -1.13
C SER A 424 17.63 -13.71 -2.35
N PHE A 425 16.30 -13.44 -2.47
CA PHE A 425 15.76 -12.55 -3.49
C PHE A 425 16.35 -11.14 -3.37
N GLN A 426 16.42 -10.57 -2.17
CA GLN A 426 17.01 -9.24 -1.96
C GLN A 426 18.50 -9.17 -2.32
N LYS A 427 19.26 -10.25 -2.05
CA LYS A 427 20.69 -10.36 -2.43
C LYS A 427 20.89 -10.59 -3.93
N GLY A 428 19.83 -10.89 -4.70
CA GLY A 428 19.94 -11.13 -6.13
C GLY A 428 20.32 -12.56 -6.53
N SER A 429 20.19 -13.52 -5.64
CA SER A 429 20.42 -14.95 -5.95
C SER A 429 19.46 -15.45 -7.04
N PHE A 430 18.29 -14.87 -7.13
CA PHE A 430 17.32 -15.04 -8.21
C PHE A 430 16.52 -13.75 -8.40
N ASN A 431 15.83 -13.61 -9.57
CA ASN A 431 15.21 -12.34 -9.95
C ASN A 431 13.69 -12.38 -10.09
N VAL A 432 13.03 -13.51 -9.94
CA VAL A 432 11.58 -13.63 -10.04
C VAL A 432 11.03 -14.18 -8.73
N LEU A 433 10.12 -13.41 -8.09
CA LEU A 433 9.42 -13.82 -6.88
C LEU A 433 7.93 -13.95 -7.17
N VAL A 434 7.37 -15.15 -7.08
CA VAL A 434 5.93 -15.41 -7.17
C VAL A 434 5.34 -15.38 -5.78
N CYS A 435 4.33 -14.53 -5.54
CA CYS A 435 3.88 -14.28 -4.18
C CYS A 435 2.37 -14.02 -4.07
N THR A 436 1.85 -14.11 -2.85
CA THR A 436 0.52 -13.62 -2.48
C THR A 436 0.63 -12.25 -1.80
N ASP A 437 -0.52 -11.67 -1.40
CA ASP A 437 -0.57 -10.38 -0.69
C ASP A 437 0.21 -10.36 0.63
N LEU A 438 0.66 -11.50 1.14
CA LEU A 438 1.61 -11.54 2.24
C LEU A 438 2.89 -10.72 1.91
N ALA A 439 3.31 -10.67 0.65
CA ALA A 439 4.46 -9.88 0.19
C ALA A 439 4.10 -8.42 -0.14
N SER A 440 2.82 -8.06 -0.16
CA SER A 440 2.39 -6.68 -0.43
C SER A 440 2.50 -5.78 0.80
N ARG A 441 2.77 -6.33 1.98
CA ARG A 441 2.83 -5.60 3.25
C ARG A 441 4.26 -5.58 3.77
N GLY A 442 4.70 -4.41 4.25
CA GLY A 442 5.93 -4.13 5.00
C GLY A 442 7.27 -4.50 4.40
N LEU A 443 7.32 -5.39 3.44
CA LEU A 443 8.59 -5.86 2.90
C LEU A 443 9.33 -4.76 2.15
N ASP A 444 10.62 -4.61 2.42
CA ASP A 444 11.48 -3.74 1.63
C ASP A 444 11.79 -4.40 0.28
N THR A 445 11.43 -3.73 -0.79
CA THR A 445 11.55 -4.23 -2.16
C THR A 445 12.27 -3.24 -3.07
N GLN A 446 13.26 -2.51 -2.55
CA GLN A 446 14.00 -1.47 -3.29
C GLN A 446 14.56 -1.95 -4.63
N ARG A 447 15.00 -3.20 -4.72
CA ARG A 447 15.54 -3.73 -5.98
C ARG A 447 14.48 -4.04 -7.03
N VAL A 448 13.19 -4.18 -6.68
CA VAL A 448 12.11 -4.56 -7.61
C VAL A 448 11.91 -3.49 -8.69
N LYS A 449 11.90 -3.91 -9.94
CA LYS A 449 11.72 -3.03 -11.11
C LYS A 449 10.39 -3.28 -11.84
N HIS A 450 9.80 -4.45 -11.68
CA HIS A 450 8.52 -4.79 -12.29
C HIS A 450 7.63 -5.56 -11.29
N VAL A 451 6.44 -5.05 -11.06
CA VAL A 451 5.36 -5.76 -10.37
C VAL A 451 4.36 -6.24 -11.41
N ILE A 452 4.02 -7.50 -11.39
CA ILE A 452 3.00 -8.08 -12.26
C ILE A 452 1.85 -8.59 -11.39
N ASN A 453 0.67 -8.04 -11.53
CA ASN A 453 -0.54 -8.60 -10.98
C ASN A 453 -1.04 -9.70 -11.93
N PHE A 454 -0.55 -10.94 -11.74
CA PHE A 454 -1.08 -12.09 -12.47
C PHE A 454 -2.56 -12.24 -12.14
N ASP A 455 -2.92 -12.33 -10.88
CA ASP A 455 -4.29 -12.12 -10.45
C ASP A 455 -4.46 -10.66 -10.04
N PHE A 456 -5.40 -9.97 -10.68
CA PHE A 456 -5.75 -8.62 -10.27
C PHE A 456 -6.30 -8.66 -8.83
N PRO A 457 -5.92 -7.74 -7.94
CA PRO A 457 -6.37 -7.75 -6.55
C PRO A 457 -7.90 -7.56 -6.46
N ASN A 458 -8.50 -8.14 -5.41
CA ASN A 458 -9.94 -8.11 -5.22
C ASN A 458 -10.48 -6.73 -4.79
N ASN A 459 -9.62 -5.87 -4.28
CA ASN A 459 -9.95 -4.54 -3.79
C ASN A 459 -8.84 -3.53 -4.12
N VAL A 460 -9.18 -2.25 -4.03
CA VAL A 460 -8.27 -1.15 -4.33
C VAL A 460 -7.13 -1.05 -3.31
N SER A 461 -7.39 -1.38 -2.05
CA SER A 461 -6.39 -1.32 -0.98
C SER A 461 -5.21 -2.25 -1.26
N ASP A 462 -5.51 -3.52 -1.61
CA ASP A 462 -4.48 -4.48 -2.01
C ASP A 462 -3.74 -4.02 -3.28
N TYR A 463 -4.46 -3.39 -4.22
CA TYR A 463 -3.82 -2.80 -5.40
C TYR A 463 -2.77 -1.76 -5.04
N LEU A 464 -3.11 -0.80 -4.17
CA LEU A 464 -2.19 0.24 -3.71
C LEU A 464 -0.98 -0.34 -2.96
N LEU A 465 -1.19 -1.37 -2.13
CA LEU A 465 -0.12 -2.05 -1.42
C LEU A 465 0.83 -2.78 -2.37
N ARG A 466 0.30 -3.48 -3.40
CA ARG A 466 1.11 -4.18 -4.41
C ARG A 466 1.93 -3.22 -5.26
N ILE A 467 1.34 -2.14 -5.75
CA ILE A 467 2.08 -1.16 -6.57
C ILE A 467 3.14 -0.42 -5.78
N GLY A 468 2.95 -0.26 -4.46
CA GLY A 468 3.96 0.30 -3.56
C GLY A 468 5.21 -0.58 -3.36
N ARG A 469 5.30 -1.73 -4.02
CA ARG A 469 6.52 -2.57 -4.04
C ARG A 469 7.54 -2.10 -5.06
N VAL A 470 7.17 -1.18 -5.97
CA VAL A 470 8.10 -0.53 -6.92
C VAL A 470 8.07 1.00 -6.74
N GLY A 471 9.04 1.72 -7.33
CA GLY A 471 9.10 3.18 -7.31
C GLY A 471 9.32 3.78 -5.91
N ARG A 472 10.02 3.07 -5.04
CA ARG A 472 10.35 3.56 -3.69
C ARG A 472 11.40 4.66 -3.73
N VAL A 473 11.47 5.46 -2.66
CA VAL A 473 12.52 6.46 -2.48
C VAL A 473 13.90 5.81 -2.66
N GLY A 474 14.75 6.43 -3.47
CA GLY A 474 16.05 5.86 -3.86
C GLY A 474 16.03 4.97 -5.12
N THR A 475 14.86 4.68 -5.71
CA THR A 475 14.74 3.90 -6.95
C THR A 475 13.89 4.64 -7.98
N ASN A 476 14.53 5.17 -9.02
CA ASN A 476 13.89 6.13 -9.92
C ASN A 476 12.95 5.53 -10.98
N HIS A 477 12.91 4.21 -11.18
CA HIS A 477 12.08 3.62 -12.25
C HIS A 477 11.54 2.27 -11.84
N GLY A 478 10.23 2.14 -11.95
CA GLY A 478 9.52 0.89 -11.79
C GLY A 478 8.26 0.89 -12.63
N ARG A 479 7.75 -0.30 -12.93
CA ARG A 479 6.47 -0.44 -13.63
C ARG A 479 5.60 -1.50 -13.01
N VAL A 480 4.31 -1.36 -13.23
CA VAL A 480 3.29 -2.32 -12.83
C VAL A 480 2.55 -2.80 -14.07
N THR A 481 2.35 -4.10 -14.23
CA THR A 481 1.48 -4.66 -15.27
C THR A 481 0.40 -5.51 -14.63
N SER A 482 -0.85 -5.24 -14.95
CA SER A 482 -2.01 -5.88 -14.35
C SER A 482 -2.82 -6.63 -15.42
N LEU A 483 -3.00 -7.95 -15.23
CA LEU A 483 -3.82 -8.80 -16.08
C LEU A 483 -5.27 -8.79 -15.56
N VAL A 484 -6.19 -8.27 -16.36
CA VAL A 484 -7.59 -8.06 -15.99
C VAL A 484 -8.45 -9.07 -16.75
N ASN A 485 -9.02 -10.06 -16.07
CA ASN A 485 -9.74 -11.16 -16.70
C ASN A 485 -11.21 -11.31 -16.28
N SER A 486 -11.62 -10.76 -15.14
CA SER A 486 -12.98 -10.91 -14.60
C SER A 486 -13.79 -9.61 -14.66
N LYS A 487 -15.11 -9.72 -14.53
CA LYS A 487 -16.00 -8.54 -14.48
C LYS A 487 -15.81 -7.76 -13.17
N SER A 488 -15.60 -8.44 -12.05
CA SER A 488 -15.39 -7.78 -10.74
C SER A 488 -14.14 -6.90 -10.76
N THR A 489 -13.05 -7.39 -11.36
CA THR A 489 -11.79 -6.63 -11.46
C THR A 489 -11.90 -5.41 -12.40
N VAL A 490 -12.81 -5.44 -13.38
CA VAL A 490 -13.08 -4.28 -14.25
C VAL A 490 -13.66 -3.10 -13.47
N TYR A 491 -14.47 -3.32 -12.45
CA TYR A 491 -14.98 -2.21 -11.60
C TYR A 491 -13.83 -1.50 -10.90
N THR A 492 -12.90 -2.25 -10.29
CA THR A 492 -11.73 -1.65 -9.64
C THR A 492 -10.84 -0.89 -10.63
N VAL A 493 -10.66 -1.41 -11.85
CA VAL A 493 -9.92 -0.70 -12.90
C VAL A 493 -10.63 0.58 -13.33
N ASN A 494 -11.97 0.58 -13.38
CA ASN A 494 -12.76 1.78 -13.67
C ASN A 494 -12.56 2.86 -12.59
N ASP A 495 -12.55 2.47 -11.31
CA ASP A 495 -12.34 3.40 -10.20
C ASP A 495 -10.93 4.02 -10.28
N ILE A 496 -9.91 3.21 -10.59
CA ILE A 496 -8.54 3.67 -10.80
C ILE A 496 -8.44 4.64 -11.98
N GLU A 497 -8.98 4.28 -13.15
CA GLU A 497 -8.95 5.13 -14.35
C GLU A 497 -9.71 6.45 -14.12
N THR A 498 -10.84 6.40 -13.41
CA THR A 498 -11.66 7.57 -13.07
C THR A 498 -10.92 8.50 -12.12
N ALA A 499 -10.28 7.97 -11.06
CA ALA A 499 -9.52 8.76 -10.10
C ALA A 499 -8.36 9.53 -10.76
N ILE A 500 -7.64 8.89 -11.70
CA ILE A 500 -6.57 9.54 -12.47
C ILE A 500 -7.13 10.67 -13.32
N ARG A 501 -8.23 10.46 -14.07
CA ARG A 501 -8.84 11.46 -14.94
C ARG A 501 -9.39 12.67 -14.19
N LYS A 502 -9.78 12.47 -12.94
CA LYS A 502 -10.26 13.53 -12.05
C LYS A 502 -9.19 14.13 -11.16
N SER A 503 -7.97 13.56 -11.15
CA SER A 503 -6.89 13.91 -10.22
C SER A 503 -7.33 13.81 -8.74
N GLU A 504 -8.18 12.83 -8.43
CA GLU A 504 -8.75 12.60 -7.10
C GLU A 504 -8.10 11.41 -6.40
N ARG A 505 -8.41 11.25 -5.10
CA ARG A 505 -8.12 10.01 -4.36
C ARG A 505 -9.05 8.91 -4.84
N ILE A 506 -8.56 7.67 -4.84
CA ILE A 506 -9.39 6.52 -5.18
C ILE A 506 -10.42 6.33 -4.06
N SER A 507 -11.68 6.20 -4.43
CA SER A 507 -12.77 5.90 -3.50
C SER A 507 -12.67 4.47 -2.96
N ASN A 508 -13.32 4.21 -1.81
CA ASN A 508 -13.44 2.89 -1.21
C ASN A 508 -12.11 2.21 -0.82
N VAL A 509 -11.07 3.00 -0.53
CA VAL A 509 -9.85 2.49 0.08
C VAL A 509 -10.10 2.34 1.57
N ASP A 510 -10.12 1.10 2.07
CA ASP A 510 -10.36 0.76 3.47
C ASP A 510 -9.37 -0.30 3.95
N SER A 511 -8.92 -0.18 5.19
CA SER A 511 -8.06 -1.19 5.83
C SER A 511 -8.85 -2.41 6.28
N ASN A 512 -10.14 -2.26 6.63
CA ASN A 512 -10.98 -3.31 7.21
C ASN A 512 -12.08 -3.80 6.27
N ILE A 513 -11.69 -4.15 5.03
CA ILE A 513 -12.62 -4.60 3.99
C ILE A 513 -13.35 -5.88 4.39
N LYS A 514 -12.70 -6.81 5.10
CA LYS A 514 -13.33 -8.07 5.53
C LYS A 514 -14.50 -7.83 6.45
N GLU A 515 -14.39 -6.91 7.39
CA GLU A 515 -15.48 -6.56 8.30
C GLU A 515 -16.59 -5.81 7.57
N LYS A 516 -16.25 -4.92 6.64
CA LYS A 516 -17.23 -4.21 5.81
C LYS A 516 -18.04 -5.19 4.94
N ILE A 517 -17.39 -6.19 4.35
CA ILE A 517 -18.06 -7.28 3.63
C ILE A 517 -18.94 -8.09 4.59
N ARG A 518 -18.44 -8.43 5.78
CA ARG A 518 -19.21 -9.13 6.80
C ARG A 518 -20.45 -8.34 7.22
N LYS A 519 -20.32 -7.05 7.49
CA LYS A 519 -21.44 -6.16 7.81
C LYS A 519 -22.46 -6.04 6.67
N LEU A 520 -22.01 -6.03 5.39
CA LEU A 520 -22.89 -5.92 4.24
C LEU A 520 -23.69 -7.20 3.92
N TYR A 521 -23.12 -8.38 4.20
CA TYR A 521 -23.70 -9.66 3.77
C TYR A 521 -24.18 -10.55 4.91
N PHE A 522 -23.82 -10.27 6.16
CA PHE A 522 -24.09 -11.15 7.31
C PHE A 522 -24.69 -10.44 8.53
N THR A 523 -24.96 -9.14 8.47
CA THR A 523 -25.82 -8.46 9.46
C THR A 523 -27.27 -8.55 8.99
N PRO A 524 -28.20 -9.05 9.84
CA PRO A 524 -29.62 -9.18 9.51
C PRO A 524 -30.29 -7.83 9.26
#